data_9c24299dc4aa01c9cf0a3756d099076a
#
_entry.id   9c24299dc4aa01c9cf0a3756d099076a
#
_cell.length_a   1.000
_cell.length_b   1.000
_cell.length_c   1.000
_cell.angle_alpha   90.00
_cell.angle_beta   90.00
_cell.angle_gamma   90.00
#
_symmetry.space_group_name_H-M   'P 1'
#
loop_
_entity.id
_entity.type
_entity.pdbx_description
1 polymer ?
#
loop_
_entity_poly.entity_id
_entity_poly.type
_entity_poly.pdbx_seq_one_letter_code
_entity_poly.pdbx_strand_id
1 'polypeptide(L)'
;GLRVIDSKYVPTFLLILWRGGGPIGIAIHELLKFKNIDTNHMVLKTSSYNNFEQSNQIYIDDMSNLVKNISQEDKLLIIDDIFDSGRTYAAVLSALDDQCGDNRPSEIRLAVPWYKPEKNKTKYIPDYFLHTTDQWVVFPHELDALNNRELAIHRPVLEMKNNLNE
;
A
#
# COMPACT_ATOMS: atom_id res chain seq x y z
N GLY A 1 11.68 -2.14 4.12
CA GLY A 1 12.64 -1.02 4.21
C GLY A 1 14.07 -1.46 3.90
N LEU A 2 14.63 -2.47 4.62
CA LEU A 2 16.03 -2.88 4.40
C LEU A 2 16.30 -3.29 2.95
N ARG A 3 15.44 -4.11 2.33
CA ARG A 3 15.61 -4.49 0.92
C ARG A 3 15.61 -3.30 -0.05
N VAL A 4 14.88 -2.23 0.26
CA VAL A 4 14.89 -0.99 -0.52
C VAL A 4 16.26 -0.35 -0.44
N ILE A 5 16.81 -0.20 0.78
CA ILE A 5 18.14 0.38 1.02
C ILE A 5 19.25 -0.47 0.38
N ASP A 6 19.22 -1.80 0.58
CA ASP A 6 20.22 -2.73 0.05
C ASP A 6 20.28 -2.73 -1.48
N SER A 7 19.15 -2.44 -2.15
CA SER A 7 19.07 -2.33 -3.61
C SER A 7 19.72 -1.05 -4.17
N LYS A 8 20.17 -0.15 -3.30
CA LYS A 8 20.69 1.20 -3.64
C LYS A 8 19.62 2.11 -4.30
N TYR A 9 18.36 1.73 -4.21
CA TYR A 9 17.26 2.62 -4.57
C TYR A 9 17.02 3.60 -3.44
N VAL A 10 17.18 4.88 -3.74
CA VAL A 10 16.97 5.97 -2.79
C VAL A 10 15.69 6.69 -3.20
N PRO A 11 14.53 6.36 -2.62
CA PRO A 11 13.29 7.03 -2.94
C PRO A 11 13.35 8.50 -2.48
N THR A 12 12.80 9.39 -3.29
CA THR A 12 12.61 10.81 -2.92
C THR A 12 11.18 11.07 -2.48
N PHE A 13 10.24 10.20 -2.90
CA PHE A 13 8.83 10.30 -2.57
C PHE A 13 8.22 8.94 -2.21
N LEU A 14 7.42 8.91 -1.13
CA LEU A 14 6.66 7.73 -0.70
C LEU A 14 5.18 7.95 -0.98
N LEU A 15 4.55 7.06 -1.73
CA LEU A 15 3.10 7.02 -1.91
C LEU A 15 2.54 5.84 -1.13
N ILE A 16 1.90 6.14 -0.01
CA ILE A 16 1.38 5.14 0.93
C ILE A 16 -0.09 4.89 0.62
N LEU A 17 -0.43 3.68 0.20
CA LEU A 17 -1.81 3.33 -0.12
C LEU A 17 -2.59 3.10 1.19
N TRP A 18 -3.65 3.87 1.36
CA TRP A 18 -4.51 3.78 2.51
C TRP A 18 -5.62 2.75 2.25
N ARG A 19 -5.84 1.85 3.13
CA ARG A 19 -5.52 1.73 4.55
C ARG A 19 -4.31 0.83 4.84
N GLY A 20 -4.17 -0.26 4.10
CA GLY A 20 -3.22 -1.34 4.39
C GLY A 20 -1.75 -0.91 4.40
N GLY A 21 -1.37 -0.05 3.46
CA GLY A 21 0.00 0.48 3.39
C GLY A 21 0.40 1.39 4.56
N GLY A 22 -0.55 1.91 5.35
CA GLY A 22 -0.28 2.87 6.42
C GLY A 22 0.78 2.41 7.42
N PRO A 23 0.61 1.29 8.13
CA PRO A 23 1.60 0.80 9.09
C PRO A 23 2.96 0.50 8.46
N ILE A 24 2.95 0.00 7.23
CA ILE A 24 4.17 -0.35 6.48
C ILE A 24 4.91 0.93 6.06
N GLY A 25 4.14 1.92 5.58
CA GLY A 25 4.67 3.22 5.16
C GLY A 25 5.36 3.96 6.29
N ILE A 26 4.75 3.99 7.48
CA ILE A 26 5.36 4.57 8.68
C ILE A 26 6.69 3.87 9.00
N ALA A 27 6.69 2.54 9.03
CA ALA A 27 7.91 1.78 9.36
C ALA A 27 9.04 1.99 8.33
N ILE A 28 8.70 2.08 7.04
CA ILE A 28 9.68 2.36 5.98
C ILE A 28 10.20 3.80 6.09
N HIS A 29 9.32 4.77 6.28
CA HIS A 29 9.69 6.18 6.41
C HIS A 29 10.65 6.40 7.58
N GLU A 30 10.32 5.87 8.77
CA GLU A 30 11.19 5.98 9.95
C GLU A 30 12.56 5.32 9.73
N LEU A 31 12.60 4.16 9.06
CA LEU A 31 13.85 3.50 8.71
C LEU A 31 14.71 4.33 7.75
N LEU A 32 14.09 4.90 6.70
CA LEU A 32 14.79 5.76 5.74
C LEU A 32 15.37 6.99 6.44
N LYS A 33 14.58 7.64 7.30
CA LYS A 33 15.00 8.79 8.09
C LYS A 33 16.15 8.44 9.04
N PHE A 34 16.10 7.29 9.72
CA PHE A 34 17.19 6.78 10.55
C PHE A 34 18.49 6.57 9.74
N LYS A 35 18.38 6.27 8.45
CA LYS A 35 19.50 6.12 7.52
C LYS A 35 19.91 7.44 6.83
N ASN A 36 19.40 8.59 7.29
CA ASN A 36 19.61 9.92 6.71
C ASN A 36 19.17 10.01 5.23
N ILE A 37 18.09 9.30 4.88
CA ILE A 37 17.43 9.39 3.58
C ILE A 37 16.14 10.19 3.78
N ASP A 38 16.17 11.44 3.35
CA ASP A 38 14.98 12.30 3.41
C ASP A 38 14.03 11.97 2.25
N THR A 39 12.75 11.86 2.57
CA THR A 39 11.68 11.58 1.59
C THR A 39 10.48 12.45 1.84
N ASN A 40 9.85 12.94 0.77
CA ASN A 40 8.49 13.42 0.83
C ASN A 40 7.52 12.24 0.91
N HIS A 41 6.32 12.47 1.41
CA HIS A 41 5.32 11.40 1.46
C HIS A 41 3.90 11.92 1.27
N MET A 42 3.05 11.04 0.78
CA MET A 42 1.61 11.25 0.69
C MET A 42 0.88 9.94 0.97
N VAL A 43 -0.28 10.06 1.59
CA VAL A 43 -1.23 8.96 1.76
C VAL A 43 -2.31 9.08 0.70
N LEU A 44 -2.52 8.01 -0.07
CA LEU A 44 -3.51 7.95 -1.13
C LEU A 44 -4.58 6.91 -0.78
N LYS A 45 -5.82 7.33 -0.64
CA LYS A 45 -6.93 6.41 -0.44
C LYS A 45 -7.26 5.69 -1.74
N THR A 46 -7.28 4.37 -1.64
CA THR A 46 -7.74 3.48 -2.71
C THR A 46 -8.84 2.57 -2.17
N SER A 47 -9.87 2.29 -2.95
CA SER A 47 -10.91 1.35 -2.58
C SER A 47 -11.44 0.57 -3.78
N SER A 48 -11.75 -0.71 -3.57
CA SER A 48 -12.45 -1.51 -4.58
C SER A 48 -13.96 -1.33 -4.39
N TYR A 49 -14.65 -0.92 -5.45
CA TYR A 49 -16.12 -0.89 -5.48
C TYR A 49 -16.63 -2.26 -5.87
N ASN A 50 -17.27 -2.96 -4.93
CA ASN A 50 -18.06 -4.16 -5.20
C ASN A 50 -19.52 -3.75 -5.44
N ASN A 51 -19.83 -3.13 -6.58
CA ASN A 51 -21.20 -3.00 -7.02
C ASN A 51 -21.61 -4.28 -7.76
N PHE A 52 -22.82 -4.77 -7.51
CA PHE A 52 -23.41 -5.99 -8.07
C PHE A 52 -23.49 -6.02 -9.61
N GLU A 53 -23.13 -4.94 -10.29
CA GLU A 53 -23.10 -4.81 -11.75
C GLU A 53 -21.67 -4.48 -12.23
N GLN A 54 -20.94 -5.52 -12.59
CA GLN A 54 -19.84 -5.58 -13.60
C GLN A 54 -18.69 -4.57 -13.58
N SER A 55 -18.24 -3.98 -12.49
CA SER A 55 -16.90 -3.38 -12.55
C SER A 55 -16.12 -3.55 -11.24
N ASN A 56 -15.10 -4.39 -11.29
CA ASN A 56 -14.00 -4.41 -10.32
C ASN A 56 -13.15 -3.13 -10.46
N GLN A 57 -13.78 -1.96 -10.46
CA GLN A 57 -13.08 -0.69 -10.65
C GLN A 57 -12.47 -0.27 -9.32
N ILE A 58 -11.19 0.11 -9.38
CA ILE A 58 -10.50 0.70 -8.23
C ILE A 58 -10.77 2.19 -8.25
N TYR A 59 -11.35 2.68 -7.17
CA TYR A 59 -11.45 4.11 -6.91
C TYR A 59 -10.12 4.62 -6.35
N ILE A 60 -9.66 5.72 -6.87
CA ILE A 60 -8.48 6.45 -6.42
C ILE A 60 -8.93 7.85 -6.03
N ASP A 61 -8.57 8.29 -4.84
CA ASP A 61 -8.89 9.62 -4.34
C ASP A 61 -8.06 10.71 -5.08
N ASP A 62 -8.32 11.96 -4.76
CA ASP A 62 -7.67 13.10 -5.39
C ASP A 62 -6.14 13.05 -5.24
N MET A 63 -5.43 13.07 -6.36
CA MET A 63 -3.98 13.09 -6.46
C MET A 63 -3.40 14.46 -6.73
N SER A 64 -4.21 15.51 -6.73
CA SER A 64 -3.78 16.87 -7.11
C SER A 64 -2.60 17.39 -6.26
N ASN A 65 -2.53 17.01 -5.00
CA ASN A 65 -1.41 17.37 -4.14
C ASN A 65 -0.12 16.62 -4.52
N LEU A 66 -0.21 15.36 -4.89
CA LEU A 66 0.92 14.59 -5.41
C LEU A 66 1.42 15.22 -6.72
N VAL A 67 0.51 15.44 -7.67
CA VAL A 67 0.81 16.01 -9.00
C VAL A 67 1.53 17.36 -8.91
N LYS A 68 1.18 18.19 -7.93
CA LYS A 68 1.82 19.49 -7.71
C LYS A 68 3.25 19.40 -7.14
N ASN A 69 3.56 18.32 -6.44
CA ASN A 69 4.80 18.21 -5.67
C ASN A 69 5.76 17.13 -6.20
N ILE A 70 5.38 16.42 -7.26
CA ILE A 70 6.18 15.38 -7.87
C ILE A 70 6.75 15.82 -9.22
N SER A 71 7.90 15.34 -9.57
CA SER A 71 8.59 15.63 -10.82
C SER A 71 9.12 14.37 -11.50
N GLN A 72 9.53 14.48 -12.75
CA GLN A 72 10.15 13.37 -13.49
C GLN A 72 11.45 12.86 -12.83
N GLU A 73 12.16 13.71 -12.09
CA GLU A 73 13.40 13.38 -11.40
C GLU A 73 13.18 12.60 -10.11
N ASP A 74 11.93 12.60 -9.61
CA ASP A 74 11.60 11.88 -8.39
C ASP A 74 11.64 10.36 -8.57
N LYS A 75 12.03 9.68 -7.51
CA LYS A 75 11.99 8.23 -7.36
C LYS A 75 10.85 7.88 -6.42
N LEU A 76 9.75 7.40 -7.01
CA LEU A 76 8.53 7.11 -6.28
C LEU A 76 8.54 5.67 -5.74
N LEU A 77 8.41 5.51 -4.44
CA LEU A 77 8.16 4.22 -3.81
C LEU A 77 6.68 4.14 -3.40
N ILE A 78 5.92 3.28 -4.06
CA ILE A 78 4.54 2.96 -3.69
C ILE A 78 4.58 1.88 -2.61
N ILE A 79 3.77 2.03 -1.56
CA ILE A 79 3.77 1.14 -0.39
C ILE A 79 2.36 0.65 -0.11
N ASP A 80 2.19 -0.67 -0.01
CA ASP A 80 0.94 -1.32 0.40
C ASP A 80 1.25 -2.49 1.33
N ASP A 81 0.24 -3.11 1.94
CA ASP A 81 0.40 -4.29 2.79
C ASP A 81 0.44 -5.60 1.98
N ILE A 82 -0.26 -5.66 0.88
CA ILE A 82 -0.34 -6.85 0.04
C ILE A 82 -0.51 -6.52 -1.44
N PHE A 83 0.20 -7.26 -2.28
CA PHE A 83 -0.08 -7.32 -3.70
C PHE A 83 -0.87 -8.61 -3.98
N ASP A 84 -2.20 -8.49 -4.06
CA ASP A 84 -3.11 -9.61 -4.37
C ASP A 84 -3.29 -9.73 -5.88
N SER A 85 -4.33 -9.11 -6.43
CA SER A 85 -4.62 -9.17 -7.87
C SER A 85 -3.77 -8.21 -8.73
N GLY A 86 -3.06 -7.28 -8.12
CA GLY A 86 -2.29 -6.24 -8.79
C GLY A 86 -3.11 -5.08 -9.36
N ARG A 87 -4.44 -5.15 -9.26
CA ARG A 87 -5.34 -4.13 -9.86
C ARG A 87 -5.17 -2.76 -9.23
N THR A 88 -5.00 -2.67 -7.91
CA THR A 88 -4.78 -1.40 -7.21
C THR A 88 -3.52 -0.71 -7.73
N TYR A 89 -2.42 -1.45 -7.81
CA TYR A 89 -1.17 -0.92 -8.35
C TYR A 89 -1.32 -0.46 -9.82
N ALA A 90 -1.94 -1.29 -10.66
CA ALA A 90 -2.19 -0.92 -12.06
C ALA A 90 -3.03 0.34 -12.20
N ALA A 91 -4.08 0.49 -11.36
CA ALA A 91 -4.93 1.69 -11.35
C ALA A 91 -4.16 2.93 -10.89
N VAL A 92 -3.31 2.81 -9.86
CA VAL A 92 -2.45 3.92 -9.40
C VAL A 92 -1.47 4.33 -10.50
N LEU A 93 -0.84 3.39 -11.21
CA LEU A 93 0.05 3.73 -12.33
C LEU A 93 -0.71 4.43 -13.45
N SER A 94 -1.91 3.96 -13.81
CA SER A 94 -2.74 4.62 -14.82
C SER A 94 -3.10 6.05 -14.42
N ALA A 95 -3.47 6.26 -13.16
CA ALA A 95 -3.79 7.60 -12.66
C ALA A 95 -2.56 8.53 -12.66
N LEU A 96 -1.36 8.00 -12.38
CA LEU A 96 -0.11 8.76 -12.51
C LEU A 96 0.17 9.11 -13.97
N ASP A 97 -0.03 8.18 -14.90
CA ASP A 97 0.13 8.43 -16.34
C ASP A 97 -0.83 9.54 -16.82
N ASP A 98 -2.09 9.49 -16.39
CA ASP A 98 -3.15 10.42 -16.80
C ASP A 98 -2.98 11.84 -16.20
N GLN A 99 -2.52 11.94 -14.95
CA GLN A 99 -2.56 13.19 -14.19
C GLN A 99 -1.21 13.91 -14.09
N CYS A 100 -0.09 13.18 -14.10
CA CYS A 100 1.23 13.81 -13.96
C CYS A 100 1.81 14.31 -15.29
N GLY A 101 1.39 13.76 -16.43
CA GLY A 101 1.94 14.13 -17.73
C GLY A 101 3.48 14.02 -17.74
N ASP A 102 4.13 15.10 -18.16
CA ASP A 102 5.60 15.18 -18.22
C ASP A 102 6.28 15.14 -16.83
N ASN A 103 5.54 15.41 -15.75
CA ASN A 103 6.04 15.34 -14.38
C ASN A 103 5.97 13.93 -13.77
N ARG A 104 5.53 12.94 -14.54
CA ARG A 104 5.48 11.55 -14.05
C ARG A 104 6.88 11.07 -13.67
N PRO A 105 7.07 10.52 -12.46
CA PRO A 105 8.36 9.97 -12.04
C PRO A 105 8.89 8.94 -13.04
N SER A 106 10.15 9.07 -13.40
CA SER A 106 10.81 8.14 -14.33
C SER A 106 11.06 6.77 -13.70
N GLU A 107 11.23 6.71 -12.38
CA GLU A 107 11.48 5.49 -11.63
C GLU A 107 10.41 5.31 -10.55
N ILE A 108 9.58 4.28 -10.72
CA ILE A 108 8.51 3.92 -9.78
C ILE A 108 8.74 2.49 -9.34
N ARG A 109 8.76 2.25 -8.03
CA ARG A 109 8.86 0.91 -7.44
C ARG A 109 7.76 0.66 -6.43
N LEU A 110 7.44 -0.62 -6.21
CA LEU A 110 6.43 -1.08 -5.28
C LEU A 110 7.05 -1.94 -4.17
N ALA A 111 6.72 -1.62 -2.93
CA ALA A 111 7.08 -2.40 -1.76
C ALA A 111 5.84 -2.89 -1.01
N VAL A 112 5.77 -4.20 -0.80
CA VAL A 112 4.73 -4.87 -0.03
C VAL A 112 5.36 -5.95 0.87
N PRO A 113 4.87 -6.24 2.08
CA PRO A 113 5.28 -7.43 2.81
C PRO A 113 4.80 -8.74 2.17
N TRP A 114 3.60 -8.76 1.59
CA TRP A 114 3.00 -9.96 1.01
C TRP A 114 2.69 -9.84 -0.47
N TYR A 115 2.98 -10.91 -1.21
CA TYR A 115 2.66 -11.04 -2.63
C TYR A 115 1.92 -12.36 -2.90
N LYS A 116 0.85 -12.31 -3.70
CA LYS A 116 0.07 -13.48 -4.13
C LYS A 116 0.30 -13.74 -5.63
N PRO A 117 1.31 -14.53 -6.00
CA PRO A 117 1.65 -14.75 -7.41
C PRO A 117 0.51 -15.38 -8.21
N GLU A 118 -0.19 -16.39 -7.66
CA GLU A 118 -1.30 -17.09 -8.33
C GLU A 118 -2.58 -16.26 -8.47
N LYS A 119 -2.70 -15.19 -7.68
CA LYS A 119 -3.84 -14.26 -7.73
C LYS A 119 -3.59 -13.07 -8.64
N ASN A 120 -2.35 -12.81 -9.01
CA ASN A 120 -1.97 -11.69 -9.86
C ASN A 120 -2.67 -11.77 -11.23
N LYS A 121 -3.38 -10.72 -11.60
CA LYS A 121 -4.12 -10.58 -12.88
C LYS A 121 -3.51 -9.51 -13.78
N THR A 122 -2.32 -9.04 -13.46
CA THR A 122 -1.62 -7.98 -14.17
C THR A 122 -0.24 -8.45 -14.62
N LYS A 123 0.44 -7.64 -15.42
CA LYS A 123 1.84 -7.87 -15.81
C LYS A 123 2.85 -7.42 -14.76
N TYR A 124 2.38 -6.75 -13.70
CA TYR A 124 3.24 -6.14 -12.69
C TYR A 124 3.59 -7.15 -11.60
N ILE A 125 4.80 -7.01 -11.07
CA ILE A 125 5.30 -7.77 -9.92
C ILE A 125 5.87 -6.73 -8.94
N PRO A 126 5.66 -6.87 -7.62
CA PRO A 126 6.27 -5.97 -6.65
C PRO A 126 7.79 -6.04 -6.72
N ASP A 127 8.47 -4.89 -6.68
CA ASP A 127 9.94 -4.82 -6.66
C ASP A 127 10.50 -5.36 -5.34
N TYR A 128 9.76 -5.12 -4.26
CA TYR A 128 10.15 -5.55 -2.91
C TYR A 128 9.00 -6.25 -2.22
N PHE A 129 9.19 -7.51 -1.90
CA PHE A 129 8.27 -8.28 -1.05
C PHE A 129 9.06 -9.18 -0.11
N LEU A 130 8.44 -9.63 1.00
CA LEU A 130 9.07 -10.51 1.99
C LEU A 130 8.55 -11.93 1.89
N HIS A 131 7.24 -12.08 1.71
CA HIS A 131 6.54 -13.35 1.75
C HIS A 131 5.63 -13.53 0.53
N THR A 132 5.43 -14.78 0.14
CA THR A 132 4.44 -15.17 -0.85
C THR A 132 3.39 -16.07 -0.23
N THR A 133 2.12 -15.92 -0.62
CA THR A 133 1.03 -16.81 -0.23
C THR A 133 -0.14 -16.61 -1.18
N ASP A 134 -0.98 -17.64 -1.37
CA ASP A 134 -2.26 -17.52 -2.07
C ASP A 134 -3.45 -17.65 -1.11
N GLN A 135 -3.17 -17.78 0.18
CA GLN A 135 -4.19 -17.85 1.22
C GLN A 135 -4.70 -16.45 1.61
N TRP A 136 -5.81 -16.42 2.32
CA TRP A 136 -6.29 -15.19 2.93
C TRP A 136 -5.32 -14.76 4.04
N VAL A 137 -4.96 -13.48 4.04
CA VAL A 137 -4.10 -12.87 5.06
C VAL A 137 -4.93 -11.89 5.87
N VAL A 138 -4.87 -12.01 7.19
CA VAL A 138 -5.48 -11.06 8.13
C VAL A 138 -4.35 -10.25 8.77
N PHE A 139 -4.38 -8.95 8.55
CA PHE A 139 -3.35 -8.06 9.05
C PHE A 139 -3.67 -7.56 10.47
N PRO A 140 -2.65 -7.22 11.28
CA PRO A 140 -2.86 -6.69 12.63
C PRO A 140 -3.72 -5.43 12.70
N HIS A 141 -3.75 -4.64 11.65
CA HIS A 141 -4.51 -3.40 11.54
C HIS A 141 -5.94 -3.59 10.97
N GLU A 142 -6.31 -4.82 10.58
CA GLU A 142 -7.64 -5.15 10.08
C GLU A 142 -8.50 -5.72 11.20
N LEU A 143 -9.66 -5.10 11.43
CA LEU A 143 -10.68 -5.57 12.37
C LEU A 143 -12.01 -5.87 11.66
N ASP A 144 -12.33 -5.12 10.63
CA ASP A 144 -13.63 -5.19 9.93
C ASP A 144 -13.89 -6.56 9.26
N ALA A 145 -12.83 -7.31 8.94
CA ALA A 145 -12.93 -8.62 8.33
C ALA A 145 -13.05 -9.76 9.34
N LEU A 146 -12.97 -9.47 10.64
CA LEU A 146 -13.00 -10.47 11.70
C LEU A 146 -14.41 -10.59 12.30
N ASN A 147 -14.89 -11.82 12.46
CA ASN A 147 -16.08 -12.10 13.26
C ASN A 147 -15.73 -12.12 14.77
N ASN A 148 -16.75 -12.11 15.64
CA ASN A 148 -16.55 -12.04 17.09
C ASN A 148 -15.67 -13.17 17.65
N ARG A 149 -15.74 -14.38 17.07
CA ARG A 149 -14.91 -15.50 17.50
C ARG A 149 -13.45 -15.31 17.12
N GLU A 150 -13.19 -14.79 15.92
CA GLU A 150 -11.84 -14.48 15.46
C GLU A 150 -11.26 -13.28 16.22
N LEU A 151 -12.08 -12.29 16.57
CA LEU A 151 -11.68 -11.18 17.44
C LEU A 151 -11.26 -11.69 18.82
N ALA A 152 -12.03 -12.59 19.43
CA ALA A 152 -11.70 -13.20 20.74
C ALA A 152 -10.35 -13.92 20.71
N ILE A 153 -10.05 -14.65 19.63
CA ILE A 153 -8.81 -15.41 19.48
C ILE A 153 -7.61 -14.50 19.17
N HIS A 154 -7.79 -13.59 18.21
CA HIS A 154 -6.68 -12.81 17.65
C HIS A 154 -6.52 -11.43 18.26
N ARG A 155 -7.54 -10.93 18.99
CA ARG A 155 -7.59 -9.59 19.60
C ARG A 155 -8.27 -9.61 20.98
N PRO A 156 -7.79 -10.46 21.92
CA PRO A 156 -8.47 -10.66 23.21
C PRO A 156 -8.64 -9.37 24.03
N VAL A 157 -7.78 -8.37 23.84
CA VAL A 157 -7.87 -7.06 24.51
C VAL A 157 -9.11 -6.26 24.07
N LEU A 158 -9.63 -6.48 22.88
CA LEU A 158 -10.83 -5.80 22.39
C LEU A 158 -12.11 -6.39 23.00
N GLU A 159 -12.10 -7.70 23.29
CA GLU A 159 -13.22 -8.39 23.94
C GLU A 159 -13.38 -7.92 25.40
N MET A 160 -12.27 -7.69 26.12
CA MET A 160 -12.29 -7.20 27.50
C MET A 160 -13.01 -5.83 27.65
N LYS A 161 -13.01 -4.99 26.61
CA LYS A 161 -13.67 -3.67 26.68
C LYS A 161 -15.18 -3.74 26.50
N ASN A 162 -15.71 -4.76 25.85
CA ASN A 162 -17.16 -4.93 25.70
C ASN A 162 -17.83 -5.33 27.04
N ASN A 163 -17.06 -5.95 27.93
CA ASN A 163 -17.53 -6.35 29.27
C ASN A 163 -17.39 -5.24 30.33
N LEU A 164 -16.84 -4.06 29.99
CA LEU A 164 -16.68 -2.93 30.91
C LEU A 164 -17.83 -1.90 30.81
N ASN A 165 -18.79 -2.11 29.90
CA ASN A 165 -19.95 -1.24 29.68
C ASN A 165 -21.28 -1.90 30.09
N GLU A 166 -21.24 -3.02 30.82
CA GLU A 166 -22.34 -3.62 31.59
C GLU A 166 -22.13 -3.34 33.09
#